data_c66f4bdf0d53edd9e4376c57b30972f5
#
_entry.id   c66f4bdf0d53edd9e4376c57b30972f5
#
_cell.length_a   1.000
_cell.length_b   1.000
_cell.length_c   1.000
_cell.angle_alpha   90.00
_cell.angle_beta   90.00
_cell.angle_gamma   90.00
#
_symmetry.space_group_name_H-M   'P 1'
#
loop_
_entity.id
_entity.type
_entity.pdbx_description
1 polymer ?
#
loop_
_entity_poly.entity_id
_entity_poly.type
_entity_poly.pdbx_seq_one_letter_code
_entity_poly.pdbx_strand_id
1 'polypeptide(L)'
;MEAKFNEKVHIMNHPLVAHKLTIMRDENTSVKDFRELVSEIGMLITYEATRDLPLTTKHIKTPICEMDAPTLAGKKFVVVPILRAGLGLVDGVLRMVPSARVGHIGMYRDEE
;
A
#
# COMPACT_ATOMS: atom_id res chain seq x y z
N MET A 1 -17.71 16.48 3.26
CA MET A 1 -17.81 16.76 1.83
C MET A 1 -17.35 15.56 1.04
N GLU A 2 -18.22 15.02 0.23
CA GLU A 2 -17.86 13.90 -0.60
C GLU A 2 -17.28 14.39 -1.91
N ALA A 3 -16.04 14.04 -2.18
CA ALA A 3 -15.44 14.26 -3.48
C ALA A 3 -15.91 13.16 -4.43
N LYS A 4 -16.36 13.56 -5.62
CA LYS A 4 -16.75 12.59 -6.64
C LYS A 4 -15.51 12.15 -7.41
N PHE A 5 -15.09 10.92 -7.16
CA PHE A 5 -14.02 10.29 -7.91
C PHE A 5 -14.62 9.21 -8.81
N ASN A 6 -13.91 8.86 -9.88
CA ASN A 6 -14.36 7.76 -10.71
C ASN A 6 -14.13 6.42 -9.96
N GLU A 7 -14.70 5.34 -10.48
CA GLU A 7 -14.65 4.02 -9.83
C GLU A 7 -13.25 3.47 -9.57
N LYS A 8 -12.24 4.04 -10.23
CA LYS A 8 -10.85 3.61 -10.08
C LYS A 8 -10.13 4.31 -8.93
N VAL A 9 -10.77 5.28 -8.30
CA VAL A 9 -10.21 6.02 -7.18
C VAL A 9 -10.91 5.60 -5.90
N HIS A 10 -10.14 5.11 -4.94
CA HIS A 10 -10.64 4.69 -3.64
C HIS A 10 -10.10 5.62 -2.55
N ILE A 11 -11.00 6.18 -1.78
CA ILE A 11 -10.64 6.99 -0.61
C ILE A 11 -10.66 6.07 0.59
N MET A 12 -9.54 6.01 1.29
CA MET A 12 -9.42 5.18 2.46
C MET A 12 -9.96 5.90 3.69
N ASN A 13 -11.10 5.41 4.19
CA ASN A 13 -11.75 5.95 5.36
C ASN A 13 -11.64 4.95 6.50
N HIS A 14 -10.52 4.99 7.21
CA HIS A 14 -10.22 4.05 8.28
C HIS A 14 -9.71 4.81 9.52
N PRO A 15 -10.24 4.52 10.72
CA PRO A 15 -9.84 5.23 11.93
C PRO A 15 -8.34 5.18 12.22
N LEU A 16 -7.70 4.05 11.98
CA LEU A 16 -6.26 3.91 12.23
C LEU A 16 -5.44 4.77 11.28
N VAL A 17 -5.86 4.88 10.02
CA VAL A 17 -5.20 5.76 9.04
C VAL A 17 -5.38 7.21 9.46
N ALA A 18 -6.58 7.60 9.86
CA ALA A 18 -6.85 8.96 10.33
C ALA A 18 -6.00 9.32 11.54
N HIS A 19 -5.86 8.40 12.49
CA HIS A 19 -5.02 8.56 13.67
C HIS A 19 -3.55 8.76 13.29
N LYS A 20 -3.02 7.91 12.41
CA LYS A 20 -1.62 8.01 11.97
C LYS A 20 -1.35 9.29 11.18
N LEU A 21 -2.31 9.72 10.35
CA LEU A 21 -2.20 10.98 9.62
C LEU A 21 -2.15 12.17 10.57
N THR A 22 -2.90 12.13 11.66
CA THR A 22 -2.87 13.19 12.68
C THR A 22 -1.48 13.33 13.29
N ILE A 23 -0.86 12.21 13.64
CA ILE A 23 0.50 12.22 14.18
C ILE A 23 1.50 12.75 13.15
N MET A 24 1.35 12.34 11.88
CA MET A 24 2.23 12.84 10.81
C MET A 24 2.15 14.35 10.62
N ARG A 25 0.96 14.91 10.79
CA ARG A 25 0.73 16.36 10.59
C ARG A 25 1.19 17.21 11.77
N ASP A 26 1.43 16.60 12.90
CA ASP A 26 1.88 17.31 14.09
C ASP A 26 3.31 17.82 13.86
N GLU A 27 3.51 19.13 14.09
CA GLU A 27 4.83 19.76 13.91
C GLU A 27 5.89 19.19 14.84
N ASN A 28 5.48 18.59 15.96
CA ASN A 28 6.40 18.01 16.95
C ASN A 28 6.85 16.59 16.62
N THR A 29 6.29 15.99 15.57
CA THR A 29 6.68 14.63 15.16
C THR A 29 8.08 14.64 14.59
N SER A 30 8.96 13.75 15.11
CA SER A 30 10.33 13.63 14.62
C SER A 30 10.37 13.12 13.18
N VAL A 31 11.48 13.38 12.49
CA VAL A 31 11.69 12.87 11.13
C VAL A 31 11.65 11.34 11.10
N LYS A 32 12.23 10.70 12.12
CA LYS A 32 12.21 9.24 12.24
C LYS A 32 10.78 8.72 12.35
N ASP A 33 9.99 9.28 13.26
CA ASP A 33 8.61 8.86 13.46
C ASP A 33 7.76 9.14 12.22
N PHE A 34 7.98 10.27 11.56
CA PHE A 34 7.30 10.60 10.31
C PHE A 34 7.54 9.53 9.25
N ARG A 35 8.80 9.11 9.07
CA ARG A 35 9.14 8.07 8.08
C ARG A 35 8.49 6.73 8.40
N GLU A 36 8.49 6.36 9.67
CA GLU A 36 7.84 5.12 10.11
C GLU A 36 6.33 5.16 9.86
N LEU A 37 5.70 6.29 10.14
CA LEU A 37 4.27 6.46 9.91
C LEU A 37 3.91 6.40 8.43
N VAL A 38 4.71 6.99 7.56
CA VAL A 38 4.50 6.91 6.12
C VAL A 38 4.54 5.46 5.64
N SER A 39 5.52 4.68 6.11
CA SER A 39 5.62 3.27 5.78
C SER A 39 4.42 2.48 6.30
N GLU A 40 3.99 2.73 7.53
CA GLU A 40 2.82 2.07 8.12
C GLU A 40 1.55 2.38 7.36
N ILE A 41 1.35 3.62 6.95
CA ILE A 41 0.19 4.01 6.13
C ILE A 41 0.26 3.30 4.78
N GLY A 42 1.44 3.20 4.18
CA GLY A 42 1.64 2.42 2.95
C GLY A 42 1.22 0.97 3.10
N MET A 43 1.53 0.35 4.24
CA MET A 43 1.10 -1.01 4.56
C MET A 43 -0.42 -1.12 4.66
N LEU A 44 -1.06 -0.17 5.34
CA LEU A 44 -2.52 -0.18 5.49
C LEU A 44 -3.24 0.04 4.16
N ILE A 45 -2.73 0.95 3.33
CA ILE A 45 -3.26 1.17 2.00
C ILE A 45 -3.15 -0.10 1.15
N THR A 46 -2.01 -0.77 1.22
CA THR A 46 -1.80 -2.02 0.49
C THR A 46 -2.76 -3.10 0.94
N TYR A 47 -2.96 -3.24 2.23
CA TYR A 47 -3.91 -4.20 2.78
C TYR A 47 -5.31 -3.99 2.21
N GLU A 48 -5.78 -2.76 2.19
CA GLU A 48 -7.11 -2.45 1.66
C GLU A 48 -7.16 -2.57 0.13
N ALA A 49 -6.15 -2.10 -0.57
CA ALA A 49 -6.10 -2.15 -2.03
C ALA A 49 -6.05 -3.58 -2.59
N THR A 50 -5.52 -4.51 -1.82
CA THR A 50 -5.39 -5.91 -2.24
C THR A 50 -6.59 -6.78 -1.86
N ARG A 51 -7.63 -6.19 -1.27
CA ARG A 51 -8.81 -6.93 -0.80
C ARG A 51 -9.47 -7.77 -1.88
N ASP A 52 -9.52 -7.26 -3.10
CA ASP A 52 -10.23 -7.87 -4.22
C ASP A 52 -9.33 -8.68 -5.16
N LEU A 53 -8.10 -8.95 -4.75
CA LEU A 53 -7.20 -9.74 -5.59
C LEU A 53 -7.71 -11.19 -5.71
N PRO A 54 -7.69 -11.77 -6.92
CA PRO A 54 -8.13 -13.14 -7.11
C PRO A 54 -7.16 -14.13 -6.49
N LEU A 55 -7.73 -15.21 -5.95
CA LEU A 55 -6.99 -16.34 -5.40
C LEU A 55 -7.06 -17.52 -6.35
N THR A 56 -6.02 -18.32 -6.33
CA THR A 56 -5.98 -19.65 -6.93
C THR A 56 -5.53 -20.63 -5.87
N THR A 57 -5.48 -21.92 -6.19
CA THR A 57 -4.99 -22.94 -5.28
C THR A 57 -3.59 -23.40 -5.68
N LYS A 58 -2.81 -23.73 -4.68
CA LYS A 58 -1.50 -24.32 -4.86
C LYS A 58 -1.43 -25.58 -4.01
N HIS A 59 -0.96 -26.68 -4.60
CA HIS A 59 -0.75 -27.91 -3.85
C HIS A 59 0.50 -27.75 -2.99
N ILE A 60 0.32 -27.95 -1.69
CA ILE A 60 1.42 -27.86 -0.73
C ILE A 60 1.45 -29.08 0.18
N LYS A 61 2.59 -29.29 0.81
CA LYS A 61 2.77 -30.30 1.82
C LYS A 61 3.02 -29.62 3.15
N THR A 62 2.09 -29.83 4.09
CA THR A 62 2.25 -29.36 5.45
C THR A 62 2.92 -30.43 6.30
N PRO A 63 3.37 -30.14 7.51
CA PRO A 63 3.91 -31.17 8.41
C PRO A 63 2.92 -32.30 8.73
N ILE A 64 1.62 -32.08 8.52
CA ILE A 64 0.57 -33.03 8.85
C ILE A 64 0.05 -33.77 7.61
N CYS A 65 -0.18 -33.05 6.50
CA CYS A 65 -0.78 -33.64 5.29
C CYS A 65 -0.45 -32.82 4.05
N GLU A 66 -0.76 -33.39 2.89
CA GLU A 66 -0.79 -32.64 1.64
C GLU A 66 -2.17 -32.00 1.48
N MET A 67 -2.20 -30.80 0.90
CA MET A 67 -3.43 -30.08 0.69
C MET A 67 -3.30 -29.06 -0.43
N ASP A 68 -4.46 -28.65 -0.96
CA ASP A 68 -4.53 -27.49 -1.85
C ASP A 68 -4.85 -26.26 -1.02
N ALA A 69 -3.96 -25.26 -1.09
CA ALA A 69 -4.08 -24.08 -0.26
C ALA A 69 -4.25 -22.82 -1.12
N PRO A 70 -5.00 -21.81 -0.61
CA PRO A 70 -5.18 -20.58 -1.37
C PRO A 70 -3.88 -19.78 -1.50
N THR A 71 -3.66 -19.23 -2.68
CA THR A 71 -2.56 -18.32 -2.97
C THR A 71 -3.02 -17.29 -3.98
N LEU A 72 -2.29 -16.18 -4.10
CA LEU A 72 -2.65 -15.17 -5.08
C LEU A 72 -2.51 -15.72 -6.50
N ALA A 73 -3.49 -15.42 -7.35
CA ALA A 73 -3.43 -15.76 -8.76
C ALA A 73 -2.28 -14.99 -9.42
N GLY A 74 -1.65 -15.63 -10.41
CA GLY A 74 -0.31 -15.31 -10.88
C GLY A 74 -0.02 -13.97 -11.56
N LYS A 75 -0.90 -12.98 -11.50
CA LYS A 75 -0.60 -11.66 -12.04
C LYS A 75 0.21 -10.85 -11.04
N LYS A 76 1.27 -10.23 -11.53
CA LYS A 76 2.13 -9.42 -10.67
C LYS A 76 1.46 -8.10 -10.29
N PHE A 77 1.64 -7.72 -9.06
CA PHE A 77 1.19 -6.47 -8.51
C PHE A 77 2.22 -5.38 -8.84
N VAL A 78 1.74 -4.26 -9.39
CA VAL A 78 2.61 -3.14 -9.75
C VAL A 78 2.24 -1.94 -8.90
N VAL A 79 3.25 -1.34 -8.27
CA VAL A 79 3.11 -0.11 -7.48
C VAL A 79 3.69 1.04 -8.29
N VAL A 80 2.90 2.09 -8.47
CA VAL A 80 3.34 3.27 -9.20
C VAL A 80 3.24 4.48 -8.29
N PRO A 81 4.31 4.85 -7.58
CA PRO A 81 4.29 6.03 -6.73
C PRO A 81 4.41 7.30 -7.57
N ILE A 82 3.79 8.36 -7.10
CA ILE A 82 4.01 9.68 -7.66
C ILE A 82 5.29 10.25 -7.05
N LEU A 83 6.31 10.41 -7.88
CA LEU A 83 7.59 10.93 -7.45
C LEU A 83 7.46 12.43 -7.13
N ARG A 84 8.06 12.92 -6.08
CA ARG A 84 8.89 12.15 -5.13
C ARG A 84 8.12 11.86 -3.85
N ALA A 85 6.92 12.42 -3.75
CA ALA A 85 6.11 12.36 -2.54
C ALA A 85 5.71 10.93 -2.14
N GLY A 86 5.53 10.06 -3.13
CA GLY A 86 5.08 8.70 -2.89
C GLY A 86 6.15 7.69 -2.51
N LEU A 87 7.45 8.06 -2.56
CA LEU A 87 8.53 7.08 -2.35
C LEU A 87 8.52 6.44 -0.96
N GLY A 88 8.16 7.22 0.07
CA GLY A 88 8.08 6.67 1.44
C GLY A 88 6.99 5.62 1.60
N LEU A 89 5.91 5.73 0.84
CA LEU A 89 4.81 4.77 0.88
C LEU A 89 5.21 3.43 0.25
N VAL A 90 6.10 3.44 -0.74
CA VAL A 90 6.54 2.23 -1.44
C VAL A 90 7.20 1.24 -0.48
N ASP A 91 7.97 1.73 0.48
CA ASP A 91 8.59 0.88 1.49
C ASP A 91 7.54 0.04 2.22
N GLY A 92 6.43 0.66 2.63
CA GLY A 92 5.33 -0.05 3.28
C GLY A 92 4.68 -1.07 2.36
N VAL A 93 4.46 -0.71 1.10
CA VAL A 93 3.89 -1.63 0.11
C VAL A 93 4.78 -2.85 -0.08
N LEU A 94 6.09 -2.65 -0.22
CA LEU A 94 7.03 -3.74 -0.42
C LEU A 94 7.19 -4.64 0.81
N ARG A 95 6.92 -4.12 1.99
CA ARG A 95 6.87 -4.94 3.21
C ARG A 95 5.69 -5.89 3.18
N MET A 96 4.56 -5.46 2.61
CA MET A 96 3.35 -6.29 2.51
C MET A 96 3.39 -7.22 1.31
N VAL A 97 3.92 -6.77 0.18
CA VAL A 97 4.00 -7.54 -1.06
C VAL A 97 5.42 -7.43 -1.62
N PRO A 98 6.37 -8.21 -1.10
CA PRO A 98 7.78 -8.11 -1.51
C PRO A 98 8.02 -8.36 -3.00
N SER A 99 7.13 -9.10 -3.65
CA SER A 99 7.25 -9.40 -5.08
C SER A 99 6.65 -8.34 -5.99
N ALA A 100 6.10 -7.26 -5.43
CA ALA A 100 5.51 -6.18 -6.21
C ALA A 100 6.57 -5.49 -7.08
N ARG A 101 6.19 -5.14 -8.29
CA ARG A 101 7.04 -4.34 -9.18
C ARG A 101 6.76 -2.87 -8.96
N VAL A 102 7.79 -2.06 -9.11
CA VAL A 102 7.69 -0.61 -8.91
C VAL A 102 7.88 0.09 -10.25
N GLY A 103 6.84 0.82 -10.68
CA GLY A 103 6.94 1.77 -11.79
C GLY A 103 7.07 3.18 -11.22
N HIS A 104 7.42 4.14 -12.04
CA HIS A 104 7.58 5.51 -11.58
C HIS A 104 6.86 6.50 -12.49
N ILE A 105 6.14 7.43 -11.86
CA ILE A 105 5.57 8.60 -12.54
C ILE A 105 6.17 9.83 -11.89
N GLY A 106 6.85 10.65 -12.69
CA GLY A 106 7.38 11.92 -12.21
C GLY A 106 6.33 13.02 -12.29
N MET A 107 6.18 13.76 -11.19
CA MET A 107 5.39 14.99 -11.18
C MET A 107 6.26 16.11 -10.65
N TYR A 108 6.25 17.23 -11.35
CA TYR A 108 7.05 18.38 -11.00
C TYR A 108 6.15 19.59 -10.85
N ARG A 109 6.50 20.43 -9.89
CA ARG A 109 5.85 21.72 -9.79
C ARG A 109 6.38 22.60 -10.90
N ASP A 110 5.46 23.15 -11.70
CA ASP A 110 5.81 24.11 -12.73
C ASP A 110 6.00 25.48 -12.07
N GLU A 111 7.16 26.09 -12.26
CA GLU A 111 7.52 27.35 -11.64
C GLU A 111 7.28 28.58 -12.55
N GLU A 112 6.64 28.39 -13.67
CA GLU A 112 6.33 29.54 -14.53
C GLU A 112 5.32 30.50 -13.94
#